data_24099ad81232dd74aab0355b046596c6
#
_entry.id   24099ad81232dd74aab0355b046596c6
#
_cell.length_a   1.000
_cell.length_b   1.000
_cell.length_c   1.000
_cell.angle_alpha   90.00
_cell.angle_beta   90.00
_cell.angle_gamma   90.00
#
_symmetry.space_group_name_H-M   'P 1'
#
loop_
_entity.id
_entity.type
_entity.pdbx_description
1 polymer ?
#
loop_
_entity_poly.entity_id
_entity_poly.type
_entity_poly.pdbx_seq_one_letter_code
_entity_poly.pdbx_strand_id
1 'polypeptide(L)'
;MLPMSIHLPAGLALCLSVLLCCLSCLAVCESSIYEVLKAHGLPMGLLPKGVTNFTLDNSGKFVVHLDQACNAKFENEIHYDMNVYGNLSYGLIGGLSGISAQDLFLWFPVKEIRVDVPSSGLIYFDVGVVSKQFSLSSFETPRDCIAVQLTDLGDGQHIAESASKNTFGVGELQYKVEHKDSGRAVL
;
A
#
# COMPACT_ATOMS: atom_id res chain seq x y z
N MET A 1 -33.94 60.22 -15.32
CA MET A 1 -33.78 58.75 -15.40
C MET A 1 -33.79 58.22 -14.00
N LEU A 2 -34.91 57.62 -13.59
CA LEU A 2 -35.11 57.06 -12.24
C LEU A 2 -34.60 55.61 -12.24
N PRO A 3 -33.87 55.12 -11.23
CA PRO A 3 -33.48 53.73 -11.15
C PRO A 3 -34.70 52.88 -10.79
N MET A 4 -35.00 51.94 -11.64
CA MET A 4 -36.03 50.91 -11.41
C MET A 4 -35.57 49.96 -10.29
N SER A 5 -36.10 50.14 -9.09
CA SER A 5 -35.86 49.28 -7.94
C SER A 5 -36.66 47.99 -8.14
N ILE A 6 -35.99 46.89 -8.43
CA ILE A 6 -36.59 45.59 -8.58
C ILE A 6 -36.80 45.03 -7.16
N HIS A 7 -38.02 45.15 -6.64
CA HIS A 7 -38.42 44.46 -5.41
C HIS A 7 -38.66 42.98 -5.69
N LEU A 8 -37.68 42.16 -5.36
CA LEU A 8 -37.82 40.72 -5.39
C LEU A 8 -38.77 40.33 -4.23
N PRO A 9 -39.83 39.52 -4.44
CA PRO A 9 -40.69 39.07 -3.36
C PRO A 9 -39.87 38.23 -2.37
N ALA A 10 -40.06 38.50 -1.07
CA ALA A 10 -39.29 37.90 0.02
C ALA A 10 -39.28 36.36 -0.04
N GLY A 11 -40.33 35.71 -0.53
CA GLY A 11 -40.39 34.27 -0.74
C GLY A 11 -39.40 33.73 -1.78
N LEU A 12 -39.17 34.52 -2.86
CA LEU A 12 -38.22 34.11 -3.91
C LEU A 12 -36.78 34.25 -3.45
N ALA A 13 -36.48 35.26 -2.64
CA ALA A 13 -35.17 35.43 -2.03
C ALA A 13 -34.84 34.31 -1.04
N LEU A 14 -35.83 33.85 -0.26
CA LEU A 14 -35.67 32.75 0.68
C LEU A 14 -35.44 31.40 -0.04
N CYS A 15 -36.19 31.14 -1.11
CA CYS A 15 -35.99 29.94 -1.94
C CYS A 15 -34.61 29.92 -2.61
N LEU A 16 -34.16 31.08 -3.13
CA LEU A 16 -32.82 31.18 -3.73
C LEU A 16 -31.71 30.98 -2.70
N SER A 17 -31.86 31.49 -1.47
CA SER A 17 -30.85 31.27 -0.41
C SER A 17 -30.80 29.83 0.05
N VAL A 18 -31.92 29.14 0.15
CA VAL A 18 -32.00 27.70 0.48
C VAL A 18 -31.39 26.85 -0.65
N LEU A 19 -31.70 27.20 -1.91
CA LEU A 19 -31.11 26.51 -3.06
C LEU A 19 -29.60 26.71 -3.12
N LEU A 20 -29.08 27.90 -2.83
CA LEU A 20 -27.64 28.20 -2.77
C LEU A 20 -26.97 27.45 -1.62
N CYS A 21 -27.64 27.34 -0.48
CA CYS A 21 -27.18 26.59 0.67
C CYS A 21 -27.12 25.06 0.40
N CYS A 22 -28.11 24.53 -0.35
CA CYS A 22 -28.09 23.15 -0.80
C CYS A 22 -27.03 22.85 -1.85
N LEU A 23 -26.69 23.80 -2.74
CA LEU A 23 -25.60 23.63 -3.69
C LEU A 23 -24.22 23.68 -3.04
N SER A 24 -24.03 24.43 -1.95
CA SER A 24 -22.78 24.44 -1.20
C SER A 24 -22.59 23.19 -0.32
N CYS A 25 -23.61 22.37 -0.13
CA CYS A 25 -23.57 21.11 0.60
C CYS A 25 -23.22 19.90 -0.28
N LEU A 26 -22.88 20.11 -1.56
CA LEU A 26 -22.12 19.14 -2.36
C LEU A 26 -20.67 19.20 -1.89
N ALA A 27 -20.44 18.84 -0.62
CA ALA A 27 -19.13 18.48 -0.15
C ALA A 27 -18.63 17.39 -1.09
N VAL A 28 -17.55 17.66 -1.80
CA VAL A 28 -16.79 16.65 -2.52
C VAL A 28 -16.48 15.60 -1.46
N CYS A 29 -17.24 14.50 -1.47
CA CYS A 29 -16.92 13.35 -0.64
C CYS A 29 -15.64 12.78 -1.25
N GLU A 30 -14.49 13.23 -0.75
CA GLU A 30 -13.20 12.62 -1.06
C GLU A 30 -13.30 11.19 -0.55
N SER A 31 -13.59 10.25 -1.46
CA SER A 31 -13.68 8.84 -1.10
C SER A 31 -12.31 8.40 -0.59
N SER A 32 -12.26 7.90 0.63
CA SER A 32 -11.03 7.32 1.16
C SER A 32 -10.69 6.04 0.42
N ILE A 33 -9.39 5.68 0.34
CA ILE A 33 -8.98 4.40 -0.24
C ILE A 33 -9.66 3.21 0.43
N TYR A 34 -9.99 3.31 1.71
CA TYR A 34 -10.69 2.28 2.46
C TYR A 34 -12.13 2.05 1.95
N GLU A 35 -12.82 3.11 1.59
CA GLU A 35 -14.16 3.03 0.97
C GLU A 35 -14.08 2.48 -0.45
N VAL A 36 -13.04 2.82 -1.19
CA VAL A 36 -12.77 2.26 -2.52
C VAL A 36 -12.55 0.76 -2.44
N LEU A 37 -11.73 0.27 -1.50
CA LEU A 37 -11.56 -1.17 -1.26
C LEU A 37 -12.88 -1.86 -0.97
N LYS A 38 -13.68 -1.30 -0.06
CA LYS A 38 -15.00 -1.82 0.30
C LYS A 38 -15.96 -1.87 -0.88
N ALA A 39 -15.99 -0.83 -1.72
CA ALA A 39 -16.80 -0.79 -2.93
C ALA A 39 -16.41 -1.88 -3.95
N HIS A 40 -15.16 -2.33 -3.91
CA HIS A 40 -14.65 -3.42 -4.74
C HIS A 40 -14.72 -4.79 -4.04
N GLY A 41 -15.50 -4.92 -2.96
CA GLY A 41 -15.70 -6.19 -2.27
C GLY A 41 -14.48 -6.67 -1.47
N LEU A 42 -13.55 -5.77 -1.19
CA LEU A 42 -12.33 -6.05 -0.42
C LEU A 42 -12.43 -5.46 0.99
N PRO A 43 -11.82 -6.08 2.01
CA PRO A 43 -11.84 -5.54 3.35
C PRO A 43 -10.96 -4.28 3.47
N MET A 44 -11.43 -3.31 4.24
CA MET A 44 -10.74 -2.03 4.43
C MET A 44 -9.36 -2.18 5.08
N GLY A 45 -9.19 -3.17 5.94
CA GLY A 45 -7.96 -3.42 6.68
C GLY A 45 -6.83 -4.04 5.87
N LEU A 46 -6.99 -4.20 4.54
CA LEU A 46 -5.88 -4.57 3.64
C LEU A 46 -4.77 -3.52 3.60
N LEU A 47 -5.13 -2.28 3.84
CA LEU A 47 -4.18 -1.19 4.00
C LEU A 47 -4.17 -0.74 5.46
N PRO A 48 -3.01 -0.38 5.99
CA PRO A 48 -2.89 0.08 7.38
C PRO A 48 -3.42 1.50 7.54
N LYS A 49 -3.53 1.97 8.76
CA LYS A 49 -3.65 3.39 9.05
C LYS A 49 -2.38 4.13 8.61
N GLY A 50 -2.49 5.43 8.34
CA GLY A 50 -1.34 6.24 7.91
C GLY A 50 -1.24 6.42 6.39
N VAL A 51 -2.29 6.07 5.64
CA VAL A 51 -2.39 6.47 4.23
C VAL A 51 -2.54 7.98 4.16
N THR A 52 -1.57 8.64 3.50
CA THR A 52 -1.54 10.10 3.33
C THR A 52 -2.19 10.55 2.04
N ASN A 53 -2.05 9.75 0.99
CA ASN A 53 -2.61 10.06 -0.32
C ASN A 53 -2.81 8.76 -1.13
N PHE A 54 -3.70 8.80 -2.12
CA PHE A 54 -3.83 7.73 -3.09
C PHE A 54 -4.28 8.27 -4.44
N THR A 55 -3.97 7.51 -5.48
CA THR A 55 -4.48 7.74 -6.83
C THR A 55 -5.08 6.44 -7.36
N LEU A 56 -6.17 6.55 -8.11
CA LEU A 56 -6.82 5.43 -8.80
C LEU A 56 -7.23 5.91 -10.18
N ASP A 57 -6.80 5.22 -11.22
CA ASP A 57 -7.19 5.52 -12.58
C ASP A 57 -8.41 4.69 -13.04
N ASN A 58 -8.93 5.04 -14.22
CA ASN A 58 -10.10 4.36 -14.81
C ASN A 58 -9.81 2.90 -15.21
N SER A 59 -8.57 2.47 -15.26
CA SER A 59 -8.16 1.09 -15.55
C SER A 59 -8.05 0.24 -14.28
N GLY A 60 -8.26 0.83 -13.12
CA GLY A 60 -8.11 0.17 -11.82
C GLY A 60 -6.69 0.22 -11.26
N LYS A 61 -5.72 0.83 -11.93
CA LYS A 61 -4.38 1.00 -11.37
C LYS A 61 -4.42 2.02 -10.26
N PHE A 62 -3.86 1.65 -9.12
CA PHE A 62 -3.78 2.52 -7.97
C PHE A 62 -2.35 2.65 -7.44
N VAL A 63 -2.10 3.77 -6.80
CA VAL A 63 -0.92 4.01 -5.98
C VAL A 63 -1.39 4.55 -4.66
N VAL A 64 -0.91 3.98 -3.57
CA VAL A 64 -1.16 4.44 -2.20
C VAL A 64 0.15 4.89 -1.60
N HIS A 65 0.13 6.05 -0.95
CA HIS A 65 1.27 6.61 -0.25
C HIS A 65 1.04 6.57 1.25
N LEU A 66 2.00 6.01 1.97
CA LEU A 66 2.10 6.04 3.42
C LEU A 66 3.11 7.11 3.83
N ASP A 67 3.01 7.63 5.03
CA ASP A 67 3.97 8.57 5.59
C ASP A 67 5.36 7.93 5.78
N GLN A 68 5.41 6.63 6.03
CA GLN A 68 6.64 5.84 6.19
C GLN A 68 6.38 4.36 5.95
N ALA A 69 7.46 3.61 5.66
CA ALA A 69 7.39 2.16 5.65
C ALA A 69 7.14 1.62 7.06
N CYS A 70 6.28 0.62 7.18
CA CYS A 70 5.83 0.16 8.49
C CYS A 70 5.36 -1.30 8.49
N ASN A 71 5.32 -1.90 9.67
CA ASN A 71 4.80 -3.25 9.89
C ASN A 71 3.48 -3.19 10.66
N ALA A 72 2.47 -3.90 10.16
CA ALA A 72 1.20 -4.09 10.86
C ALA A 72 1.05 -5.54 11.30
N LYS A 73 0.54 -5.73 12.53
CA LYS A 73 0.39 -7.04 13.13
C LYS A 73 -1.01 -7.60 12.87
N PHE A 74 -1.06 -8.70 12.16
CA PHE A 74 -2.22 -9.57 11.95
C PHE A 74 -1.98 -10.92 12.63
N GLU A 75 -2.42 -12.03 12.04
CA GLU A 75 -1.99 -13.37 12.46
C GLU A 75 -0.48 -13.53 12.26
N ASN A 76 0.03 -13.02 11.13
CA ASN A 76 1.44 -12.80 10.85
C ASN A 76 1.70 -11.31 10.69
N GLU A 77 2.95 -10.89 10.65
CA GLU A 77 3.27 -9.49 10.32
C GLU A 77 3.15 -9.25 8.82
N ILE A 78 2.64 -8.08 8.47
CA ILE A 78 2.60 -7.58 7.09
C ILE A 78 3.37 -6.28 7.05
N HIS A 79 4.36 -6.25 6.18
CA HIS A 79 5.16 -5.07 5.88
C HIS A 79 4.54 -4.30 4.72
N TYR A 80 4.54 -2.98 4.88
CA TYR A 80 4.12 -2.04 3.84
C TYR A 80 5.27 -1.08 3.55
N ASP A 81 5.65 -0.99 2.28
CA ASP A 81 6.55 0.06 1.80
C ASP A 81 5.84 1.43 1.86
N MET A 82 6.60 2.50 1.78
CA MET A 82 6.06 3.86 1.70
C MET A 82 5.08 4.03 0.51
N ASN A 83 5.28 3.26 -0.56
CA ASN A 83 4.42 3.28 -1.73
C ASN A 83 3.93 1.87 -2.05
N VAL A 84 2.62 1.71 -2.16
CA VAL A 84 1.96 0.46 -2.55
C VAL A 84 1.30 0.66 -3.91
N TYR A 85 1.54 -0.26 -4.83
CA TYR A 85 1.01 -0.23 -6.19
C TYR A 85 0.21 -1.49 -6.47
N GLY A 86 -0.81 -1.37 -7.30
CA GLY A 86 -1.57 -2.53 -7.73
C GLY A 86 -2.64 -2.19 -8.77
N ASN A 87 -3.36 -3.22 -9.18
CA ASN A 87 -4.52 -3.09 -10.05
C ASN A 87 -5.75 -3.66 -9.34
N LEU A 88 -6.72 -2.79 -9.09
CA LEU A 88 -7.92 -3.08 -8.32
C LEU A 88 -9.03 -3.56 -9.24
N SER A 89 -9.60 -4.71 -8.90
CA SER A 89 -10.79 -5.29 -9.50
C SER A 89 -11.75 -5.76 -8.40
N TYR A 90 -12.95 -6.16 -8.74
CA TYR A 90 -13.90 -6.65 -7.74
C TYR A 90 -13.40 -7.96 -7.09
N GLY A 91 -13.18 -7.94 -5.79
CA GLY A 91 -12.67 -9.06 -5.01
C GLY A 91 -11.17 -9.38 -5.23
N LEU A 92 -10.43 -8.52 -5.95
CA LEU A 92 -9.07 -8.83 -6.37
C LEU A 92 -8.18 -7.59 -6.45
N ILE A 93 -6.97 -7.69 -5.92
CA ILE A 93 -5.86 -6.78 -6.20
C ILE A 93 -4.77 -7.59 -6.89
N GLY A 94 -4.53 -7.33 -8.17
CA GLY A 94 -3.47 -7.97 -8.95
C GLY A 94 -2.26 -7.05 -9.16
N GLY A 95 -1.14 -7.62 -9.57
CA GLY A 95 0.07 -6.86 -9.87
C GLY A 95 0.57 -6.04 -8.68
N LEU A 96 0.36 -6.56 -7.48
CA LEU A 96 0.65 -5.88 -6.22
C LEU A 96 2.17 -5.77 -6.00
N SER A 97 2.60 -4.62 -5.50
CA SER A 97 3.95 -4.39 -5.00
C SER A 97 3.95 -3.41 -3.83
N GLY A 98 4.97 -3.50 -2.98
CA GLY A 98 5.06 -2.70 -1.76
C GLY A 98 4.35 -3.32 -0.56
N ILE A 99 3.94 -4.61 -0.65
CA ILE A 99 3.43 -5.39 0.49
C ILE A 99 4.21 -6.69 0.56
N SER A 100 4.65 -7.06 1.76
CA SER A 100 5.27 -8.35 2.05
C SER A 100 4.63 -8.99 3.28
N ALA A 101 4.38 -10.28 3.22
CA ALA A 101 3.85 -11.04 4.35
C ALA A 101 4.96 -11.88 4.99
N GLN A 102 5.06 -11.82 6.31
CA GLN A 102 6.01 -12.64 7.05
C GLN A 102 5.47 -14.06 7.20
N ASP A 103 6.34 -15.03 7.01
CA ASP A 103 6.09 -16.42 7.35
C ASP A 103 7.31 -17.02 8.01
N LEU A 104 7.14 -17.53 9.22
CA LEU A 104 8.23 -17.91 10.11
C LEU A 104 9.16 -16.70 10.35
N PHE A 105 10.32 -16.67 9.71
CA PHE A 105 11.29 -15.57 9.82
C PHE A 105 11.60 -14.91 8.47
N LEU A 106 10.85 -15.28 7.41
CA LEU A 106 11.09 -14.81 6.04
C LEU A 106 9.97 -13.88 5.58
N TRP A 107 10.35 -12.88 4.80
CA TRP A 107 9.42 -11.97 4.16
C TRP A 107 9.18 -12.39 2.71
N PHE A 108 7.92 -12.53 2.34
CA PHE A 108 7.50 -12.92 1.01
C PHE A 108 6.73 -11.78 0.37
N PRO A 109 7.19 -11.23 -0.78
CA PRO A 109 6.46 -10.18 -1.47
C PRO A 109 5.12 -10.71 -1.96
N VAL A 110 4.05 -10.01 -1.63
CA VAL A 110 2.68 -10.33 -2.05
C VAL A 110 2.49 -9.81 -3.47
N LYS A 111 2.04 -10.67 -4.38
CA LYS A 111 1.82 -10.36 -5.79
C LYS A 111 0.34 -10.13 -6.12
N GLU A 112 -0.53 -10.78 -5.36
CA GLU A 112 -1.97 -10.71 -5.54
C GLU A 112 -2.68 -10.94 -4.22
N ILE A 113 -3.80 -10.27 -4.03
CA ILE A 113 -4.73 -10.49 -2.92
C ILE A 113 -6.11 -10.71 -3.51
N ARG A 114 -6.80 -11.80 -3.11
CA ARG A 114 -8.16 -12.07 -3.56
C ARG A 114 -9.05 -12.57 -2.44
N VAL A 115 -10.34 -12.29 -2.58
CA VAL A 115 -11.41 -12.87 -1.76
C VAL A 115 -12.35 -13.68 -2.65
N ASP A 116 -13.01 -14.69 -2.08
CA ASP A 116 -14.00 -15.47 -2.81
C ASP A 116 -15.30 -14.67 -2.97
N VAL A 117 -15.97 -14.84 -4.12
CA VAL A 117 -17.28 -14.26 -4.40
C VAL A 117 -18.23 -15.37 -4.85
N PRO A 118 -19.24 -15.72 -4.04
CA PRO A 118 -19.59 -15.20 -2.71
C PRO A 118 -18.52 -15.52 -1.66
N SER A 119 -18.47 -14.71 -0.61
CA SER A 119 -17.43 -14.79 0.43
C SER A 119 -17.46 -16.14 1.15
N SER A 120 -16.30 -16.79 1.22
CA SER A 120 -16.06 -17.98 2.06
C SER A 120 -15.61 -17.64 3.48
N GLY A 121 -15.40 -16.34 3.78
CA GLY A 121 -14.78 -15.87 5.01
C GLY A 121 -13.25 -15.97 4.99
N LEU A 122 -12.67 -16.29 3.84
CA LEU A 122 -11.22 -16.37 3.63
C LEU A 122 -10.73 -15.28 2.67
N ILE A 123 -9.49 -14.91 2.88
CA ILE A 123 -8.72 -14.04 1.99
C ILE A 123 -7.40 -14.73 1.66
N TYR A 124 -6.96 -14.59 0.43
CA TYR A 124 -5.79 -15.29 -0.12
C TYR A 124 -4.74 -14.28 -0.54
N PHE A 125 -3.52 -14.48 -0.06
CA PHE A 125 -2.34 -13.70 -0.43
C PHE A 125 -1.44 -14.59 -1.27
N ASP A 126 -1.31 -14.29 -2.54
CA ASP A 126 -0.41 -14.98 -3.45
C ASP A 126 0.99 -14.37 -3.34
N VAL A 127 1.97 -15.19 -3.01
CA VAL A 127 3.38 -14.79 -2.91
C VAL A 127 4.22 -15.39 -4.05
N GLY A 128 3.57 -15.84 -5.11
CA GLY A 128 4.17 -16.32 -6.34
C GLY A 128 4.41 -17.83 -6.39
N VAL A 129 4.81 -18.45 -5.30
CA VAL A 129 5.04 -19.91 -5.21
C VAL A 129 3.90 -20.64 -4.48
N VAL A 130 3.24 -19.94 -3.58
CA VAL A 130 2.10 -20.45 -2.81
C VAL A 130 1.11 -19.31 -2.53
N SER A 131 -0.14 -19.67 -2.24
CA SER A 131 -1.13 -18.75 -1.70
C SER A 131 -1.31 -19.02 -0.21
N LYS A 132 -1.15 -17.99 0.61
CA LYS A 132 -1.44 -18.03 2.04
C LYS A 132 -2.90 -17.65 2.27
N GLN A 133 -3.56 -18.35 3.18
CA GLN A 133 -4.94 -18.12 3.56
C GLN A 133 -4.98 -17.46 4.93
N PHE A 134 -5.84 -16.46 5.07
CA PHE A 134 -6.13 -15.79 6.33
C PHE A 134 -7.64 -15.69 6.54
N SER A 135 -8.06 -15.47 7.78
CA SER A 135 -9.43 -15.09 8.06
C SER A 135 -9.72 -13.70 7.51
N LEU A 136 -10.78 -13.55 6.71
CA LEU A 136 -11.22 -12.26 6.19
C LEU A 136 -11.53 -11.26 7.31
N SER A 137 -12.04 -11.77 8.45
CA SER A 137 -12.37 -10.93 9.62
C SER A 137 -11.15 -10.25 10.24
N SER A 138 -9.94 -10.78 10.04
CA SER A 138 -8.71 -10.13 10.50
C SER A 138 -8.42 -8.81 9.79
N PHE A 139 -9.03 -8.59 8.60
CA PHE A 139 -8.82 -7.43 7.75
C PHE A 139 -10.04 -6.48 7.67
N GLU A 140 -11.04 -6.63 8.55
CA GLU A 140 -12.23 -5.76 8.51
C GLU A 140 -11.91 -4.29 8.78
N THR A 141 -10.91 -4.01 9.62
CA THR A 141 -10.54 -2.65 10.00
C THR A 141 -9.05 -2.39 9.80
N PRO A 142 -8.67 -1.18 9.35
CA PRO A 142 -7.28 -0.77 9.22
C PRO A 142 -6.53 -0.89 10.57
N ARG A 143 -5.38 -1.54 10.53
CA ARG A 143 -4.51 -1.74 11.71
C ARG A 143 -3.56 -0.56 11.88
N ASP A 144 -3.12 -0.36 13.13
CA ASP A 144 -1.98 0.51 13.40
C ASP A 144 -0.72 -0.09 12.78
N CYS A 145 0.13 0.76 12.23
CA CYS A 145 1.34 0.38 11.53
C CYS A 145 2.55 0.99 12.25
N ILE A 146 3.47 0.15 12.66
CA ILE A 146 4.66 0.57 13.40
C ILE A 146 5.79 0.82 12.40
N ALA A 147 6.36 2.03 12.43
CA ALA A 147 7.48 2.39 11.58
C ALA A 147 8.64 1.42 11.73
N VAL A 148 9.21 1.02 10.59
CA VAL A 148 10.43 0.21 10.58
C VAL A 148 11.60 1.13 10.89
N GLN A 149 12.27 0.93 12.03
CA GLN A 149 13.51 1.63 12.33
C GLN A 149 14.67 0.99 11.56
N LEU A 150 15.59 1.81 11.06
CA LEU A 150 16.79 1.36 10.32
C LEU A 150 17.68 0.42 11.15
N THR A 151 17.47 0.33 12.46
CA THR A 151 18.15 -0.59 13.37
C THR A 151 17.68 -2.04 13.24
N ASP A 152 16.49 -2.28 12.73
CA ASP A 152 15.94 -3.63 12.55
C ASP A 152 16.38 -4.28 11.22
N LEU A 153 17.09 -3.53 10.36
CA LEU A 153 17.72 -4.04 9.14
C LEU A 153 19.01 -4.82 9.39
N GLY A 154 19.27 -5.20 10.63
CA GLY A 154 20.51 -5.82 11.12
C GLY A 154 20.72 -7.28 10.78
N ASP A 155 20.02 -7.90 9.82
CA ASP A 155 20.37 -9.22 9.31
C ASP A 155 20.14 -9.33 7.79
N GLY A 156 21.18 -9.01 7.07
CA GLY A 156 21.80 -9.74 5.95
C GLY A 156 21.02 -9.87 4.63
N GLN A 157 19.74 -9.59 4.47
CA GLN A 157 19.00 -9.97 3.25
C GLN A 157 18.49 -8.83 2.36
N HIS A 158 18.49 -7.58 2.81
CA HIS A 158 18.07 -6.46 1.96
C HIS A 158 19.21 -5.72 1.24
N ILE A 159 20.48 -6.13 1.41
CA ILE A 159 21.62 -5.46 0.78
C ILE A 159 21.75 -5.81 -0.71
N ALA A 160 21.17 -6.92 -1.17
CA ALA A 160 21.36 -7.38 -2.55
C ALA A 160 20.56 -6.58 -3.60
N GLU A 161 19.44 -5.96 -3.23
CA GLU A 161 18.56 -5.29 -4.20
C GLU A 161 18.83 -3.78 -4.31
N SER A 162 19.40 -3.17 -3.26
CA SER A 162 19.80 -1.75 -3.29
C SER A 162 21.14 -1.51 -3.99
N ALA A 163 21.99 -2.53 -4.12
CA ALA A 163 23.31 -2.42 -4.76
C ALA A 163 23.27 -2.44 -6.30
N SER A 164 22.14 -2.82 -6.90
CA SER A 164 22.00 -2.94 -8.36
C SER A 164 21.72 -1.61 -9.09
N LYS A 165 21.52 -0.51 -8.41
CA LYS A 165 21.13 0.78 -9.04
C LYS A 165 22.20 1.87 -9.03
N ASN A 166 23.38 1.66 -8.43
CA ASN A 166 24.43 2.68 -8.39
C ASN A 166 25.80 2.08 -8.68
N THR A 167 26.04 1.60 -9.91
CA THR A 167 27.40 1.35 -10.35
C THR A 167 27.65 1.93 -11.73
N PHE A 168 27.94 3.22 -11.77
CA PHE A 168 28.82 3.81 -12.75
C PHE A 168 29.93 4.49 -11.96
N GLY A 169 31.07 3.82 -11.87
CA GLY A 169 32.27 4.33 -11.22
C GLY A 169 33.37 3.28 -11.20
N VAL A 170 34.20 3.31 -12.23
CA VAL A 170 35.41 2.52 -12.43
C VAL A 170 36.32 2.57 -11.19
N GLY A 171 36.67 1.43 -10.66
CA GLY A 171 37.69 1.27 -9.64
C GLY A 171 38.18 -0.16 -9.63
N GLU A 172 39.32 -0.36 -10.36
CA GLU A 172 40.08 -1.60 -10.43
C GLU A 172 40.61 -1.97 -9.04
N LEU A 173 40.19 -3.08 -8.48
CA LEU A 173 40.77 -3.69 -7.29
C LEU A 173 41.47 -5.00 -7.69
N GLN A 174 42.80 -4.91 -7.77
CA GLN A 174 43.69 -6.07 -7.91
C GLN A 174 43.54 -7.00 -6.71
N TYR A 175 43.15 -8.22 -6.97
CA TYR A 175 43.12 -9.31 -5.99
C TYR A 175 44.50 -9.97 -5.93
N LYS A 176 45.22 -9.73 -4.86
CA LYS A 176 46.50 -10.41 -4.58
C LYS A 176 46.22 -11.71 -3.84
N VAL A 177 46.30 -12.82 -4.56
CA VAL A 177 46.28 -14.17 -3.96
C VAL A 177 47.66 -14.48 -3.40
N GLU A 178 47.81 -14.51 -2.09
CA GLU A 178 48.99 -15.11 -1.45
C GLU A 178 48.81 -16.64 -1.34
N HIS A 179 49.55 -17.36 -2.16
CA HIS A 179 49.79 -18.79 -2.02
C HIS A 179 50.74 -19.03 -0.86
N LYS A 180 50.23 -19.56 0.24
CA LYS A 180 51.10 -20.08 1.32
C LYS A 180 51.32 -21.58 1.08
N ASP A 181 52.47 -21.87 0.49
CA ASP A 181 53.00 -23.20 0.32
C ASP A 181 53.51 -23.71 1.68
N SER A 182 52.91 -24.76 2.22
CA SER A 182 53.48 -25.48 3.37
C SER A 182 53.83 -26.90 2.97
N GLY A 183 55.11 -27.06 2.55
CA GLY A 183 55.74 -28.34 2.34
C GLY A 183 55.74 -29.16 3.62
N ARG A 184 55.25 -30.37 3.55
CA ARG A 184 55.41 -31.42 4.59
C ARG A 184 56.40 -32.45 4.09
N ALA A 185 57.58 -32.44 4.65
CA ALA A 185 58.54 -33.49 4.47
C ALA A 185 58.12 -34.77 5.23
N VAL A 186 58.30 -35.89 4.56
CA VAL A 186 58.13 -37.25 5.07
C VAL A 186 59.47 -37.75 5.61
N LEU A 187 59.47 -38.34 6.77
CA LEU A 187 60.28 -39.46 7.20
C LEU A 187 59.46 -40.44 7.97
#